data_412fcf5b7fb93b133b20151300c45d52
#
_entry.id   412fcf5b7fb93b133b20151300c45d52
#
_cell.length_a   1.000
_cell.length_b   1.000
_cell.length_c   1.000
_cell.angle_alpha   90.00
_cell.angle_beta   90.00
_cell.angle_gamma   90.00
#
_symmetry.space_group_name_H-M   'P 1'
#
loop_
_entity.id
_entity.type
_entity.pdbx_description
1 polymer ?
#
loop_
_entity_poly.entity_id
_entity_poly.type
_entity_poly.pdbx_seq_one_letter_code
_entity_poly.pdbx_strand_id
1 'polypeptide(L)'
;MRVVMEHEKAQGRQVFDVSEKNLGYDITSVDLASGDLRLIEVKGIGDTDGGVLLTPNERRVAEDRRDCYWLYVVTHCNTTPHLREPVRDPARLEWTEVTKVAHYRIDTRSLS
;
A
#
# COMPACT_ATOMS: atom_id res chain seq x y z
N MET A 1 -9.90 -2.30 1.86
CA MET A 1 -9.50 -3.13 3.01
C MET A 1 -10.29 -4.45 3.08
N ARG A 2 -11.59 -4.36 3.17
CA ARG A 2 -12.48 -5.52 3.26
C ARG A 2 -12.31 -6.50 2.11
N VAL A 3 -12.24 -6.01 0.87
CA VAL A 3 -12.07 -6.84 -0.31
C VAL A 3 -10.80 -7.67 -0.22
N VAL A 4 -9.71 -7.05 0.22
CA VAL A 4 -8.41 -7.73 0.35
C VAL A 4 -8.46 -8.76 1.46
N MET A 5 -9.05 -8.45 2.59
CA MET A 5 -9.16 -9.40 3.70
C MET A 5 -9.99 -10.61 3.32
N GLU A 6 -11.11 -10.41 2.61
CA GLU A 6 -11.95 -11.52 2.13
C GLU A 6 -11.21 -12.38 1.11
N HIS A 7 -10.44 -11.76 0.21
CA HIS A 7 -9.63 -12.47 -0.77
C HIS A 7 -8.63 -13.41 -0.10
N GLU A 8 -7.94 -12.92 0.93
CA GLU A 8 -6.96 -13.72 1.66
C GLU A 8 -7.62 -14.84 2.47
N LYS A 9 -8.74 -14.56 3.11
CA LYS A 9 -9.50 -15.58 3.85
C LYS A 9 -9.98 -16.70 2.95
N ALA A 10 -10.42 -16.37 1.73
CA ALA A 10 -10.87 -17.36 0.77
C ALA A 10 -9.76 -18.32 0.35
N GLN A 11 -8.51 -17.97 0.54
CA GLN A 11 -7.36 -18.82 0.27
C GLN A 11 -6.88 -19.60 1.48
N GLY A 12 -7.66 -19.63 2.57
CA GLY A 12 -7.31 -20.34 3.78
C GLY A 12 -6.30 -19.62 4.66
N ARG A 13 -6.18 -18.32 4.51
CA ARG A 13 -5.24 -17.52 5.29
C ARG A 13 -5.94 -16.83 6.45
N GLN A 14 -5.22 -16.70 7.55
CA GLN A 14 -5.67 -15.94 8.71
C GLN A 14 -5.17 -14.50 8.57
N VAL A 15 -6.06 -13.53 8.72
CA VAL A 15 -5.75 -12.12 8.47
C VAL A 15 -5.98 -11.28 9.72
N PHE A 16 -5.10 -10.29 9.90
CA PHE A 16 -5.17 -9.33 11.00
C PHE A 16 -5.04 -7.92 10.42
N ASP A 17 -6.00 -7.07 10.73
CA ASP A 17 -5.95 -5.66 10.38
C ASP A 17 -5.02 -4.96 11.37
N VAL A 18 -3.87 -4.49 10.90
CA VAL A 18 -2.88 -3.77 11.70
C VAL A 18 -2.69 -2.34 11.19
N SER A 19 -3.63 -1.83 10.40
CA SER A 19 -3.50 -0.53 9.74
C SER A 19 -3.34 0.64 10.71
N GLU A 20 -3.86 0.54 11.92
CA GLU A 20 -3.74 1.61 12.92
C GLU A 20 -2.41 1.61 13.67
N LYS A 21 -1.58 0.60 13.47
CA LYS A 21 -0.31 0.45 14.20
C LYS A 21 0.87 1.16 13.53
N ASN A 22 0.66 1.72 12.34
CA ASN A 22 1.68 2.46 11.59
C ASN A 22 2.96 1.64 11.38
N LEU A 23 2.81 0.39 10.97
CA LEU A 23 3.93 -0.54 10.75
C LEU A 23 4.52 -0.45 9.34
N GLY A 24 3.92 0.36 8.46
CA GLY A 24 4.30 0.43 7.05
C GLY A 24 3.56 -0.57 6.17
N TYR A 25 2.54 -1.22 6.71
CA TYR A 25 1.61 -2.08 5.98
C TYR A 25 0.31 -2.20 6.77
N ASP A 26 -0.76 -2.68 6.13
CA ASP A 26 -2.11 -2.65 6.67
C ASP A 26 -2.61 -3.97 7.22
N ILE A 27 -2.15 -5.08 6.66
CA ILE A 27 -2.66 -6.42 6.99
C ILE A 27 -1.50 -7.38 7.17
N THR A 28 -1.61 -8.23 8.18
CA THR A 28 -0.80 -9.44 8.31
C THR A 28 -1.64 -10.62 7.88
N SER A 29 -1.15 -11.42 6.94
CA SER A 29 -1.85 -12.59 6.42
C SER A 29 -0.96 -13.81 6.52
N VAL A 30 -1.46 -14.87 7.18
CA VAL A 30 -0.68 -16.08 7.44
C VAL A 30 -1.41 -17.29 6.88
N ASP A 31 -0.71 -18.08 6.08
CA ASP A 31 -1.21 -19.39 5.65
C ASP A 31 -1.08 -20.37 6.82
N LEU A 32 -2.21 -20.86 7.32
CA LEU A 32 -2.21 -21.70 8.51
C LEU A 32 -1.55 -23.07 8.28
N ALA A 33 -1.52 -23.55 7.04
CA ALA A 33 -0.92 -24.83 6.72
C ALA A 33 0.61 -24.76 6.61
N SER A 34 1.13 -23.70 5.97
CA SER A 34 2.57 -23.57 5.70
C SER A 34 3.29 -22.57 6.61
N GLY A 35 2.54 -21.68 7.25
CA GLY A 35 3.11 -20.57 8.02
C GLY A 35 3.59 -19.43 7.15
N ASP A 36 3.32 -19.45 5.83
CA ASP A 36 3.72 -18.39 4.92
C ASP A 36 3.10 -17.06 5.32
N LEU A 37 3.94 -16.03 5.42
CA LEU A 37 3.55 -14.71 5.89
C LEU A 37 3.52 -13.70 4.75
N ARG A 38 2.45 -12.89 4.72
CA ARG A 38 2.36 -11.71 3.85
C ARG A 38 2.12 -10.47 4.69
N LEU A 39 2.92 -9.45 4.45
CA LEU A 39 2.72 -8.11 4.98
C LEU A 39 2.12 -7.30 3.85
N ILE A 40 0.86 -6.92 3.98
CA ILE A 40 0.09 -6.39 2.85
C ILE A 40 -0.19 -4.91 3.04
N GLU A 41 0.25 -4.10 2.07
CA GLU A 41 -0.15 -2.71 1.93
C GLU A 41 -1.32 -2.64 0.97
N VAL A 42 -2.41 -1.98 1.37
CA VAL A 42 -3.62 -1.84 0.58
C VAL A 42 -3.75 -0.42 0.08
N LYS A 43 -3.87 -0.24 -1.22
CA LYS A 43 -4.12 1.06 -1.84
C LYS A 43 -5.42 1.02 -2.61
N GLY A 44 -6.34 1.92 -2.26
CA GLY A 44 -7.61 2.07 -2.97
C GLY A 44 -7.55 3.28 -3.89
N ILE A 45 -8.04 3.13 -5.11
CA ILE A 45 -8.19 4.23 -6.05
C ILE A 45 -9.62 4.23 -6.61
N GLY A 46 -10.17 5.42 -6.83
CA GLY A 46 -11.52 5.56 -7.36
C GLY A 46 -11.62 5.28 -8.85
N ASP A 47 -10.49 5.33 -9.52
CA ASP A 47 -10.36 5.17 -10.96
C ASP A 47 -9.36 4.06 -11.27
N THR A 48 -9.24 3.68 -12.56
CA THR A 48 -8.27 2.68 -13.01
C THR A 48 -6.94 3.27 -13.41
N ASP A 49 -6.89 4.59 -13.61
CA ASP A 49 -5.72 5.27 -14.13
C ASP A 49 -4.83 5.83 -13.02
N GLY A 50 -3.58 6.04 -13.36
CA GLY A 50 -2.59 6.63 -12.49
C GLY A 50 -1.87 5.61 -11.64
N GLY A 51 -0.95 6.11 -10.85
CA GLY A 51 -0.16 5.30 -9.94
C GLY A 51 -0.72 5.31 -8.54
N VAL A 52 -0.07 4.60 -7.66
CA VAL A 52 -0.33 4.65 -6.23
C VAL A 52 0.85 5.29 -5.53
N LEU A 53 0.57 5.99 -4.43
CA LEU A 53 1.59 6.64 -3.64
C LEU A 53 1.88 5.81 -2.40
N LEU A 54 3.18 5.62 -2.11
CA LEU A 54 3.61 5.02 -0.87
C LEU A 54 4.36 6.05 -0.05
N THR A 55 4.15 6.01 1.26
CA THR A 55 4.88 6.86 2.19
C THR A 55 6.33 6.40 2.29
N PRO A 56 7.24 7.26 2.78
CA PRO A 56 8.62 6.83 3.05
C PRO A 56 8.70 5.62 3.98
N ASN A 57 7.82 5.54 4.97
CA ASN A 57 7.78 4.40 5.89
C ASN A 57 7.37 3.11 5.17
N GLU A 58 6.33 3.19 4.33
CA GLU A 58 5.87 2.05 3.54
C GLU A 58 6.96 1.57 2.59
N ARG A 59 7.65 2.50 1.92
CA ARG A 59 8.74 2.16 1.02
C ARG A 59 9.91 1.50 1.77
N ARG A 60 10.27 2.05 2.92
CA ARG A 60 11.36 1.50 3.74
C ARG A 60 11.07 0.06 4.15
N VAL A 61 9.85 -0.21 4.59
CA VAL A 61 9.45 -1.55 5.01
C VAL A 61 9.39 -2.49 3.81
N ALA A 62 8.91 -2.02 2.66
CA ALA A 62 8.90 -2.82 1.43
C ALA A 62 10.31 -3.23 1.01
N GLU A 63 11.28 -2.32 1.12
CA GLU A 63 12.67 -2.60 0.80
C GLU A 63 13.33 -3.53 1.82
N ASP A 64 12.89 -3.48 3.06
CA ASP A 64 13.42 -4.30 4.15
C ASP A 64 12.85 -5.71 4.14
N ARG A 65 11.56 -5.86 3.83
CA ARG A 65 10.85 -7.14 3.93
C ARG A 65 10.70 -7.90 2.61
N ARG A 66 10.97 -7.27 1.51
CA ARG A 66 11.03 -7.83 0.14
C ARG A 66 9.98 -8.91 -0.15
N ASP A 67 10.35 -10.18 -0.05
CA ASP A 67 9.52 -11.32 -0.45
C ASP A 67 8.24 -11.46 0.37
N CYS A 68 8.21 -10.92 1.59
CA CYS A 68 7.03 -10.96 2.45
C CYS A 68 6.12 -9.77 2.23
N TYR A 69 6.58 -8.72 1.58
CA TYR A 69 5.81 -7.50 1.39
C TYR A 69 5.03 -7.56 0.09
N TRP A 70 3.73 -7.30 0.19
CA TRP A 70 2.78 -7.36 -0.93
C TRP A 70 2.04 -6.04 -1.06
N LEU A 71 1.81 -5.62 -2.29
CA LEU A 71 0.98 -4.47 -2.60
C LEU A 71 -0.31 -4.95 -3.28
N TYR A 72 -1.44 -4.62 -2.68
CA TYR A 72 -2.76 -4.93 -3.21
C TYR A 72 -3.45 -3.61 -3.57
N VAL A 73 -3.83 -3.47 -4.84
CA VAL A 73 -4.50 -2.28 -5.34
C VAL A 73 -5.95 -2.63 -5.65
N VAL A 74 -6.87 -1.86 -5.07
CA VAL A 74 -8.31 -2.01 -5.32
C VAL A 74 -8.75 -0.80 -6.15
N THR A 75 -9.27 -1.06 -7.33
CA THR A 75 -9.77 -0.03 -8.24
C THR A 75 -11.28 0.12 -8.10
N HIS A 76 -11.82 1.20 -8.66
CA HIS A 76 -13.27 1.47 -8.67
C HIS A 76 -13.89 1.46 -7.27
N CYS A 77 -13.19 2.02 -6.27
CA CYS A 77 -13.63 2.01 -4.89
C CYS A 77 -14.98 2.72 -4.68
N ASN A 78 -15.33 3.67 -5.58
CA ASN A 78 -16.56 4.46 -5.47
C ASN A 78 -17.76 3.76 -6.09
N THR A 79 -17.56 2.65 -6.75
CA THR A 79 -18.63 1.88 -7.41
C THR A 79 -18.52 0.41 -7.01
N THR A 80 -18.06 -0.44 -7.91
CA THR A 80 -17.83 -1.85 -7.61
C THR A 80 -16.34 -2.10 -7.44
N PRO A 81 -15.85 -2.30 -6.22
CA PRO A 81 -14.43 -2.52 -5.98
C PRO A 81 -13.90 -3.71 -6.77
N HIS A 82 -12.75 -3.52 -7.40
CA HIS A 82 -12.09 -4.56 -8.16
C HIS A 82 -10.64 -4.71 -7.66
N LEU A 83 -10.31 -5.90 -7.20
CA LEU A 83 -8.95 -6.21 -6.76
C LEU A 83 -8.08 -6.53 -7.96
N ARG A 84 -7.01 -5.78 -8.15
CA ARG A 84 -6.02 -6.05 -9.19
C ARG A 84 -5.15 -7.23 -8.79
N GLU A 85 -4.39 -7.75 -9.75
CA GLU A 85 -3.42 -8.81 -9.47
C GLU A 85 -2.46 -8.36 -8.36
N PRO A 86 -2.36 -9.12 -7.25
CA PRO A 86 -1.44 -8.76 -6.17
C PRO A 86 0.00 -8.70 -6.62
N VAL A 87 0.74 -7.73 -6.11
CA VAL A 87 2.15 -7.53 -6.46
C VAL A 87 3.03 -7.93 -5.29
N ARG A 88 3.78 -9.01 -5.48
CA ARG A 88 4.78 -9.44 -4.51
C ARG A 88 6.06 -8.64 -4.69
N ASP A 89 6.68 -8.23 -3.59
CA ASP A 89 7.95 -7.50 -3.59
C ASP A 89 7.91 -6.26 -4.50
N PRO A 90 7.03 -5.27 -4.18
CA PRO A 90 6.93 -4.07 -5.00
C PRO A 90 8.22 -3.24 -5.00
N ALA A 91 9.14 -3.47 -4.07
CA ALA A 91 10.43 -2.78 -4.06
C ALA A 91 11.28 -3.08 -5.30
N ARG A 92 10.99 -4.17 -6.03
CA ARG A 92 11.66 -4.49 -7.31
C ARG A 92 11.23 -3.60 -8.48
N LEU A 93 10.13 -2.87 -8.31
CA LEU A 93 9.60 -2.00 -9.35
C LEU A 93 10.32 -0.65 -9.33
N GLU A 94 10.20 0.10 -10.42
CA GLU A 94 10.71 1.46 -10.47
C GLU A 94 9.81 2.41 -9.71
N TRP A 95 10.41 3.23 -8.87
CA TRP A 95 9.71 4.20 -8.05
C TRP A 95 10.16 5.60 -8.42
N THR A 96 9.21 6.53 -8.53
CA THR A 96 9.48 7.93 -8.79
C THR A 96 9.21 8.72 -7.52
N GLU A 97 10.19 9.51 -7.09
CA GLU A 97 10.02 10.40 -5.96
C GLU A 97 9.03 11.49 -6.29
N VAL A 98 8.06 11.72 -5.40
CA VAL A 98 7.04 12.74 -5.55
C VAL A 98 7.18 13.75 -4.41
N THR A 99 7.40 15.00 -4.76
CA THR A 99 7.53 16.09 -3.80
C THR A 99 6.24 16.87 -3.69
N LYS A 100 5.72 16.98 -2.47
CA LYS A 100 4.52 17.76 -2.19
C LYS A 100 4.90 19.18 -1.84
N VAL A 101 4.30 20.15 -2.54
CA VAL A 101 4.50 21.58 -2.21
C VAL A 101 3.66 21.92 -0.99
N ALA A 102 4.32 22.31 0.09
CA ALA A 102 3.68 22.71 1.33
C ALA A 102 3.45 24.22 1.43
N HIS A 103 4.43 25.03 0.98
CA HIS A 103 4.38 26.47 1.09
C HIS A 103 5.10 27.13 -0.10
N TYR A 104 4.68 28.37 -0.36
CA TYR A 104 5.43 29.28 -1.21
C TYR A 104 5.95 30.42 -0.35
N ARG A 105 7.16 30.86 -0.64
CA ARG A 105 7.79 31.95 0.09
C ARG A 105 7.88 33.18 -0.82
N ILE A 106 7.50 34.34 -0.28
CA ILE A 106 7.74 35.64 -0.90
C ILE A 106 8.85 36.28 -0.12
N ASP A 107 9.90 36.71 -0.85
CA ASP A 107 11.00 37.41 -0.21
C ASP A 107 10.53 38.79 0.29
N THR A 108 10.85 39.11 1.54
CA THR A 108 10.40 40.33 2.17
C THR A 108 10.89 41.60 1.42
N ARG A 109 12.01 41.51 0.70
CA ARG A 109 12.51 42.61 -0.13
C ARG A 109 11.54 42.94 -1.25
N SER A 110 10.74 42.02 -1.70
CA SER A 110 9.74 42.24 -2.74
C SER A 110 8.51 42.99 -2.24
N LEU A 111 8.37 43.14 -0.94
CA LEU A 111 7.19 43.75 -0.31
C LEU A 111 7.31 45.26 -0.12
N SER A 112 8.48 45.81 -0.34
CA SER A 112 8.73 47.24 -0.15
C SER A 112 8.24 48.15 -1.31
#